data_d530b7a0a6516fc5716fbcea50fb6033
#
_entry.id   d530b7a0a6516fc5716fbcea50fb6033
#
_cell.length_a   1.000
_cell.length_b   1.000
_cell.length_c   1.000
_cell.angle_alpha   90.00
_cell.angle_beta   90.00
_cell.angle_gamma   90.00
#
_symmetry.space_group_name_H-M   'P 1'
#
loop_
_entity.id
_entity.type
_entity.pdbx_description
1 polymer ?
#
loop_
_entity_poly.entity_id
_entity_poly.type
_entity_poly.pdbx_seq_one_letter_code
_entity_poly.pdbx_strand_id
1 'polypeptide(L)'
;MKQLKGGKLKASRVFLAMGIIVGTLFGADGIRRSFESRKPYNLKIQGNFLNSGTVNETEAGSSLSFNASEQMDKSGYTEYELSKNDLSKGLLAIYTDSKPATEEDQLKMADLYEEKNECFILSEEHLDLNEDAALALNSMMEDYVSATMLTDFIVYGTTDTYTDAYSHCPQAFAESKAGGCIDLALYTGGEVLTYDGCDAQGWIVENCWKYGFVVRYPKNKENKTGNEYCPWHLRYVGDIHAAIMNHKGMCLEEYIEFLEQYTFEEPYSFSFNNIAYQIYTVPCSGDTITINVPSSGDYEISGDNRNSFIVTALKI
;
A
#
# COMPACT_ATOMS: atom_id res chain seq x y z
N MET A 1 67.42 -24.18 22.84
CA MET A 1 65.98 -23.78 22.97
C MET A 1 65.81 -22.45 22.25
N LYS A 2 65.22 -22.44 21.06
CA LYS A 2 64.84 -21.24 20.30
C LYS A 2 63.35 -21.12 20.31
N GLN A 3 62.81 -20.07 20.94
CA GLN A 3 61.39 -19.75 20.93
C GLN A 3 60.96 -19.21 19.56
N LEU A 4 59.93 -19.82 18.97
CA LEU A 4 59.26 -19.34 17.78
C LEU A 4 58.29 -18.22 18.22
N LYS A 5 58.52 -17.00 17.70
CA LYS A 5 57.60 -15.88 17.81
C LYS A 5 56.38 -16.10 16.85
N GLY A 6 55.18 -16.28 17.44
CA GLY A 6 53.96 -16.34 16.67
C GLY A 6 53.60 -15.01 16.05
N GLY A 7 53.46 -14.98 14.72
CA GLY A 7 52.97 -13.85 13.99
C GLY A 7 51.43 -13.77 14.09
N LYS A 8 50.93 -12.64 14.59
CA LYS A 8 49.49 -12.33 14.53
C LYS A 8 49.13 -12.03 13.09
N LEU A 9 48.41 -12.93 12.41
CA LEU A 9 47.75 -12.63 11.16
C LEU A 9 46.67 -11.56 11.41
N LYS A 10 46.71 -10.49 10.61
CA LYS A 10 45.71 -9.43 10.65
C LYS A 10 44.39 -9.96 10.05
N ALA A 11 43.47 -10.38 10.90
CA ALA A 11 42.14 -10.87 10.54
C ALA A 11 41.29 -9.82 9.76
N SER A 12 41.61 -8.53 9.88
CA SER A 12 40.84 -7.43 9.30
C SER A 12 40.86 -7.33 7.76
N ARG A 13 41.85 -7.94 7.10
CA ARG A 13 41.90 -7.90 5.61
C ARG A 13 41.17 -9.02 4.92
N VAL A 14 40.90 -10.12 5.63
CA VAL A 14 40.13 -11.27 5.09
C VAL A 14 38.63 -10.96 5.14
N PHE A 15 38.18 -10.30 6.19
CA PHE A 15 36.77 -9.88 6.30
C PHE A 15 36.38 -8.80 5.28
N LEU A 16 37.29 -7.88 4.91
CA LEU A 16 37.00 -6.86 3.91
C LEU A 16 36.91 -7.45 2.50
N ALA A 17 37.71 -8.48 2.17
CA ALA A 17 37.64 -9.15 0.86
C ALA A 17 36.40 -10.04 0.72
N MET A 18 35.96 -10.72 1.78
CA MET A 18 34.71 -11.48 1.77
C MET A 18 33.46 -10.58 1.71
N GLY A 19 33.44 -9.44 2.42
CA GLY A 19 32.34 -8.49 2.37
C GLY A 19 32.11 -7.90 0.97
N ILE A 20 33.16 -7.62 0.21
CA ILE A 20 33.05 -7.08 -1.15
C ILE A 20 32.60 -8.16 -2.15
N ILE A 21 33.00 -9.43 -2.00
CA ILE A 21 32.62 -10.52 -2.90
C ILE A 21 31.15 -10.93 -2.64
N VAL A 22 30.70 -10.93 -1.39
CA VAL A 22 29.30 -11.20 -1.04
C VAL A 22 28.41 -10.05 -1.49
N GLY A 23 28.81 -8.79 -1.29
CA GLY A 23 28.04 -7.62 -1.73
C GLY A 23 27.85 -7.52 -3.26
N THR A 24 28.83 -7.97 -4.05
CA THR A 24 28.74 -7.96 -5.53
C THR A 24 27.92 -9.12 -6.10
N LEU A 25 27.84 -10.27 -5.40
CA LEU A 25 27.03 -11.41 -5.82
C LEU A 25 25.53 -11.24 -5.42
N PHE A 26 25.28 -10.69 -4.25
CA PHE A 26 23.89 -10.42 -3.81
C PHE A 26 23.29 -9.16 -4.44
N GLY A 27 24.10 -8.13 -4.72
CA GLY A 27 23.62 -6.89 -5.34
C GLY A 27 23.07 -7.09 -6.77
N ALA A 28 23.71 -7.93 -7.57
CA ALA A 28 23.27 -8.18 -8.95
C ALA A 28 22.04 -9.10 -9.04
N ASP A 29 21.96 -10.11 -8.18
CA ASP A 29 20.83 -11.03 -8.14
C ASP A 29 19.61 -10.45 -7.38
N GLY A 30 19.84 -9.65 -6.36
CA GLY A 30 18.77 -8.92 -5.65
C GLY A 30 18.10 -7.89 -6.57
N ILE A 31 18.89 -7.12 -7.32
CA ILE A 31 18.37 -6.18 -8.33
C ILE A 31 17.59 -6.94 -9.42
N ARG A 32 18.09 -8.09 -9.89
CA ARG A 32 17.41 -8.88 -10.92
C ARG A 32 16.11 -9.50 -10.42
N ARG A 33 16.04 -9.99 -9.18
CA ARG A 33 14.83 -10.52 -8.56
C ARG A 33 13.80 -9.42 -8.27
N SER A 34 14.24 -8.25 -7.81
CA SER A 34 13.38 -7.08 -7.64
C SER A 34 12.74 -6.63 -8.95
N PHE A 35 13.41 -6.80 -10.10
CA PHE A 35 12.85 -6.53 -11.42
C PHE A 35 11.89 -7.62 -11.93
N GLU A 36 12.08 -8.87 -11.53
CA GLU A 36 11.23 -9.99 -11.95
C GLU A 36 9.97 -10.14 -11.05
N SER A 37 10.00 -9.66 -9.81
CA SER A 37 8.88 -9.75 -8.86
C SER A 37 7.87 -8.61 -8.95
N ARG A 38 8.15 -7.53 -9.67
CA ARG A 38 7.21 -6.43 -9.90
C ARG A 38 6.15 -6.78 -10.93
N LYS A 39 5.38 -7.82 -10.67
CA LYS A 39 4.09 -7.99 -11.35
C LYS A 39 3.11 -7.04 -10.68
N PRO A 40 2.37 -6.22 -11.45
CA PRO A 40 1.35 -5.38 -10.87
C PRO A 40 0.33 -6.27 -10.16
N TYR A 41 0.14 -5.99 -8.86
CA TYR A 41 -0.77 -6.74 -8.04
C TYR A 41 -2.20 -6.46 -8.47
N ASN A 42 -2.95 -7.54 -8.64
CA ASN A 42 -4.38 -7.59 -8.92
C ASN A 42 -4.92 -7.06 -10.24
N LEU A 43 -4.10 -6.58 -11.11
CA LEU A 43 -4.47 -6.54 -12.50
C LEU A 43 -3.73 -7.69 -13.20
N LYS A 44 -4.42 -8.71 -13.71
CA LYS A 44 -3.83 -9.75 -14.57
C LYS A 44 -3.33 -9.13 -15.86
N ILE A 45 -2.31 -8.28 -15.77
CA ILE A 45 -1.68 -7.65 -16.92
C ILE A 45 -0.39 -8.42 -17.20
N GLN A 46 -0.38 -9.17 -18.29
CA GLN A 46 0.86 -9.64 -18.90
C GLN A 46 1.53 -8.45 -19.60
N GLY A 47 2.43 -7.75 -18.90
CA GLY A 47 3.23 -6.66 -19.45
C GLY A 47 4.53 -6.49 -18.68
N ASN A 48 5.64 -6.36 -19.38
CA ASN A 48 6.95 -6.09 -18.81
C ASN A 48 7.01 -4.66 -18.29
N PHE A 49 7.06 -4.47 -16.97
CA PHE A 49 7.21 -3.17 -16.34
C PHE A 49 8.67 -2.92 -15.96
N LEU A 50 9.26 -1.90 -16.54
CA LEU A 50 10.57 -1.36 -16.19
C LEU A 50 10.41 0.07 -15.66
N ASN A 51 10.74 0.21 -14.37
CA ASN A 51 11.31 1.38 -13.70
C ASN A 51 10.68 2.78 -13.75
N SER A 52 10.63 3.37 -12.56
CA SER A 52 10.38 4.76 -12.18
C SER A 52 9.04 5.30 -12.62
N GLY A 53 8.05 5.19 -11.72
CA GLY A 53 6.74 5.78 -11.90
C GLY A 53 6.83 7.29 -12.13
N THR A 54 6.65 7.72 -13.36
CA THR A 54 6.31 9.09 -13.66
C THR A 54 4.80 9.23 -13.55
N VAL A 55 4.35 9.98 -12.55
CA VAL A 55 2.95 10.38 -12.42
C VAL A 55 2.71 11.46 -13.48
N ASN A 56 1.92 11.14 -14.49
CA ASN A 56 1.43 12.13 -15.46
C ASN A 56 -0.07 12.27 -15.24
N GLU A 57 -0.47 13.33 -14.57
CA GLU A 57 -1.86 13.77 -14.52
C GLU A 57 -2.16 14.49 -15.86
N THR A 58 -3.02 13.91 -16.67
CA THR A 58 -3.65 14.67 -17.77
C THR A 58 -4.82 15.40 -17.12
N GLU A 59 -4.58 16.64 -16.66
CA GLU A 59 -5.69 17.55 -16.39
C GLU A 59 -6.52 17.67 -17.66
N ALA A 60 -7.78 17.27 -17.58
CA ALA A 60 -8.79 17.66 -18.54
C ALA A 60 -9.09 19.15 -18.34
N GLY A 61 -8.12 19.98 -18.64
CA GLY A 61 -8.12 21.42 -18.51
C GLY A 61 -7.81 22.09 -19.86
N SER A 62 -8.48 21.67 -20.91
CA SER A 62 -8.71 22.51 -22.08
C SER A 62 -10.20 22.48 -22.36
N SER A 63 -10.81 23.65 -22.31
CA SER A 63 -12.17 23.96 -22.71
C SER A 63 -12.41 23.50 -24.15
N LEU A 64 -12.65 22.22 -24.35
CA LEU A 64 -13.37 21.70 -25.47
C LEU A 64 -14.84 21.74 -25.04
N SER A 65 -15.58 22.66 -25.66
CA SER A 65 -17.03 22.70 -25.59
C SER A 65 -17.57 21.35 -26.10
N PHE A 66 -17.80 20.43 -25.17
CA PHE A 66 -18.56 19.24 -25.45
C PHE A 66 -20.01 19.65 -25.66
N ASN A 67 -20.51 19.41 -26.84
CA ASN A 67 -21.95 19.41 -27.08
C ASN A 67 -22.55 18.31 -26.18
N ALA A 68 -23.36 18.70 -25.21
CA ALA A 68 -24.04 17.85 -24.24
C ALA A 68 -25.10 17.00 -24.96
N SER A 69 -24.73 15.95 -25.71
CA SER A 69 -25.65 14.96 -26.28
C SER A 69 -24.98 13.69 -26.81
N GLU A 70 -23.70 13.46 -26.64
CA GLU A 70 -23.15 12.12 -26.90
C GLU A 70 -23.42 11.27 -25.68
N GLN A 71 -24.41 10.37 -25.76
CA GLN A 71 -24.57 9.29 -24.80
C GLN A 71 -23.27 8.48 -24.82
N MET A 72 -22.67 8.32 -23.63
CA MET A 72 -21.49 7.48 -23.44
C MET A 72 -21.74 6.10 -24.08
N ASP A 73 -20.83 5.65 -24.94
CA ASP A 73 -20.90 4.29 -25.50
C ASP A 73 -20.65 3.27 -24.39
N LYS A 74 -21.71 2.57 -24.01
CA LYS A 74 -21.66 1.53 -22.95
C LYS A 74 -21.34 0.14 -23.49
N SER A 75 -21.02 -0.01 -24.80
CA SER A 75 -20.81 -1.33 -25.43
C SER A 75 -19.66 -2.14 -24.80
N GLY A 76 -18.71 -1.48 -24.15
CA GLY A 76 -17.58 -2.10 -23.42
C GLY A 76 -17.84 -2.38 -21.95
N TYR A 77 -19.08 -2.19 -21.46
CA TYR A 77 -19.41 -2.35 -20.03
C TYR A 77 -20.55 -3.35 -19.83
N THR A 78 -20.56 -3.94 -18.64
CA THR A 78 -21.62 -4.83 -18.17
C THR A 78 -22.14 -4.35 -16.82
N GLU A 79 -23.40 -4.69 -16.51
CA GLU A 79 -24.01 -4.37 -15.24
C GLU A 79 -23.61 -5.40 -14.19
N TYR A 80 -23.26 -4.91 -12.99
CA TYR A 80 -22.93 -5.70 -11.82
C TYR A 80 -23.76 -5.22 -10.63
N GLU A 81 -24.43 -6.14 -9.93
CA GLU A 81 -25.26 -5.81 -8.77
C GLU A 81 -24.45 -5.98 -7.49
N LEU A 82 -24.52 -4.97 -6.61
CA LEU A 82 -23.89 -4.95 -5.29
C LEU A 82 -24.96 -4.75 -4.21
N SER A 83 -24.72 -5.34 -3.06
CA SER A 83 -25.51 -5.11 -1.85
C SER A 83 -24.98 -3.92 -1.07
N LYS A 84 -25.86 -3.20 -0.39
CA LYS A 84 -25.49 -2.17 0.59
C LYS A 84 -24.53 -2.72 1.67
N ASN A 85 -24.61 -4.01 1.99
CA ASN A 85 -23.72 -4.66 2.94
C ASN A 85 -22.26 -4.77 2.42
N ASP A 86 -22.04 -4.58 1.12
CA ASP A 86 -20.70 -4.57 0.54
C ASP A 86 -20.02 -3.20 0.65
N LEU A 87 -20.71 -2.17 1.16
CA LEU A 87 -20.13 -0.83 1.36
C LEU A 87 -18.92 -0.83 2.33
N SER A 88 -18.86 -1.78 3.25
CA SER A 88 -17.76 -1.92 4.19
C SER A 88 -16.57 -2.72 3.62
N LYS A 89 -16.69 -3.28 2.41
CA LYS A 89 -15.65 -4.13 1.82
C LYS A 89 -14.75 -3.38 0.87
N GLY A 90 -13.47 -3.75 0.84
CA GLY A 90 -12.47 -3.26 -0.10
C GLY A 90 -11.41 -2.36 0.52
N LEU A 91 -10.45 -1.96 -0.31
CA LEU A 91 -9.24 -1.26 0.12
C LEU A 91 -9.48 0.17 0.61
N LEU A 92 -10.54 0.82 0.11
CA LEU A 92 -10.85 2.23 0.39
C LEU A 92 -11.92 2.42 1.48
N ALA A 93 -12.41 1.35 2.09
CA ALA A 93 -13.40 1.43 3.15
C ALA A 93 -12.82 2.15 4.39
N ILE A 94 -13.51 3.20 4.85
CA ILE A 94 -13.13 3.95 6.05
C ILE A 94 -13.85 3.33 7.26
N TYR A 95 -13.09 2.85 8.21
CA TYR A 95 -13.62 2.32 9.45
C TYR A 95 -13.44 3.33 10.59
N THR A 96 -14.39 3.33 11.51
CA THR A 96 -14.42 4.21 12.68
C THR A 96 -14.88 3.43 13.90
N ASP A 97 -14.71 3.98 15.10
CA ASP A 97 -15.21 3.32 16.34
C ASP A 97 -16.71 3.02 16.29
N SER A 98 -17.49 3.82 15.56
CA SER A 98 -18.94 3.59 15.39
C SER A 98 -19.27 2.59 14.28
N LYS A 99 -18.35 2.35 13.36
CA LYS A 99 -18.41 1.38 12.27
C LYS A 99 -17.08 0.67 12.10
N PRO A 100 -16.68 -0.16 13.04
CA PRO A 100 -15.41 -0.91 12.95
C PRO A 100 -15.50 -1.99 11.87
N ALA A 101 -14.35 -2.39 11.37
CA ALA A 101 -14.24 -3.57 10.52
C ALA A 101 -14.66 -4.83 11.28
N THR A 102 -15.30 -5.74 10.56
CA THR A 102 -15.72 -7.05 11.05
C THR A 102 -14.99 -8.15 10.29
N GLU A 103 -15.16 -9.41 10.67
CA GLU A 103 -14.61 -10.54 9.93
C GLU A 103 -15.20 -10.66 8.50
N GLU A 104 -16.41 -10.13 8.27
CA GLU A 104 -17.06 -10.12 6.94
C GLU A 104 -16.40 -9.10 5.99
N ASP A 105 -15.69 -8.11 6.54
CA ASP A 105 -15.00 -7.06 5.80
C ASP A 105 -13.56 -7.44 5.48
N GLN A 106 -13.11 -8.61 5.96
CA GLN A 106 -11.76 -9.09 5.82
C GLN A 106 -11.40 -9.30 4.34
N LEU A 107 -10.28 -8.73 3.95
CA LEU A 107 -9.67 -8.96 2.64
C LEU A 107 -9.15 -10.40 2.53
N LYS A 108 -8.74 -10.81 1.34
CA LYS A 108 -8.05 -12.09 1.18
C LYS A 108 -6.71 -12.04 1.93
N MET A 109 -6.57 -12.89 2.94
CA MET A 109 -5.45 -12.87 3.87
C MET A 109 -4.39 -13.90 3.53
N ALA A 110 -3.14 -13.58 3.87
CA ALA A 110 -2.01 -14.50 3.90
C ALA A 110 -1.31 -14.43 5.26
N ASP A 111 -0.73 -15.54 5.70
CA ASP A 111 0.14 -15.56 6.87
C ASP A 111 1.47 -14.88 6.51
N LEU A 112 1.71 -13.71 7.07
CA LEU A 112 2.89 -12.92 6.78
C LEU A 112 4.19 -13.63 7.17
N TYR A 113 4.15 -14.56 8.13
CA TYR A 113 5.32 -15.34 8.51
C TYR A 113 5.80 -16.25 7.37
N GLU A 114 4.89 -16.84 6.61
CA GLU A 114 5.21 -17.68 5.47
C GLU A 114 5.62 -16.87 4.23
N GLU A 115 5.08 -15.65 4.09
CA GLU A 115 5.28 -14.80 2.90
C GLU A 115 6.45 -13.81 3.03
N LYS A 116 6.90 -13.48 4.27
CA LYS A 116 7.92 -12.45 4.50
C LYS A 116 9.30 -12.85 3.98
N ASN A 117 10.06 -11.84 3.58
CA ASN A 117 11.49 -11.95 3.33
C ASN A 117 12.32 -11.68 4.60
N GLU A 118 13.65 -11.66 4.46
CA GLU A 118 14.60 -11.45 5.57
C GLU A 118 14.87 -9.96 5.89
N CYS A 119 14.14 -9.02 5.26
CA CYS A 119 14.38 -7.59 5.40
C CYS A 119 13.75 -6.98 6.64
N PHE A 120 12.89 -7.72 7.33
CA PHE A 120 12.22 -7.31 8.57
C PHE A 120 11.87 -8.51 9.43
N ILE A 121 11.56 -8.27 10.68
CA ILE A 121 11.09 -9.29 11.63
C ILE A 121 9.61 -9.05 11.98
N LEU A 122 8.97 -10.08 12.51
CA LEU A 122 7.59 -10.00 13.01
C LEU A 122 7.60 -9.99 14.53
N SER A 123 6.62 -9.32 15.11
CA SER A 123 6.39 -9.32 16.56
C SER A 123 5.86 -10.66 17.07
N GLU A 124 5.20 -11.41 16.20
CA GLU A 124 4.54 -12.69 16.52
C GLU A 124 4.72 -13.70 15.36
N GLU A 125 4.55 -14.99 15.66
CA GLU A 125 4.71 -16.08 14.68
C GLU A 125 3.57 -16.13 13.63
N HIS A 126 2.40 -15.60 13.97
CA HIS A 126 1.23 -15.59 13.10
C HIS A 126 0.67 -14.18 13.00
N LEU A 127 0.96 -13.53 11.91
CA LEU A 127 0.41 -12.23 11.54
C LEU A 127 -0.26 -12.35 10.19
N ASP A 128 -1.57 -12.14 10.15
CA ASP A 128 -2.33 -12.13 8.92
C ASP A 128 -2.36 -10.73 8.32
N LEU A 129 -2.07 -10.67 7.03
CA LEU A 129 -2.14 -9.45 6.22
C LEU A 129 -2.82 -9.76 4.89
N ASN A 130 -3.47 -8.78 4.30
CA ASN A 130 -3.93 -8.92 2.91
C ASN A 130 -2.79 -9.41 2.01
N GLU A 131 -3.09 -10.38 1.14
CA GLU A 131 -2.11 -11.04 0.26
C GLU A 131 -1.28 -10.03 -0.54
N ASP A 132 -1.94 -9.04 -1.17
CA ASP A 132 -1.26 -8.04 -1.98
C ASP A 132 -0.43 -7.08 -1.11
N ALA A 133 -0.95 -6.72 0.06
CA ALA A 133 -0.23 -5.91 1.03
C ALA A 133 1.03 -6.64 1.55
N ALA A 134 0.97 -7.96 1.78
CA ALA A 134 2.11 -8.76 2.22
C ALA A 134 3.25 -8.74 1.18
N LEU A 135 2.88 -8.89 -0.09
CA LEU A 135 3.85 -8.85 -1.19
C LEU A 135 4.42 -7.44 -1.41
N ALA A 136 3.57 -6.43 -1.29
CA ALA A 136 3.97 -5.03 -1.36
C ALA A 136 4.92 -4.64 -0.22
N LEU A 137 4.64 -5.12 1.00
CA LEU A 137 5.50 -4.94 2.16
C LEU A 137 6.90 -5.53 1.95
N ASN A 138 6.98 -6.75 1.41
CA ASN A 138 8.25 -7.36 1.08
C ASN A 138 9.08 -6.49 0.12
N SER A 139 8.44 -6.01 -0.94
CA SER A 139 9.11 -5.16 -1.94
C SER A 139 9.54 -3.82 -1.33
N MET A 140 8.72 -3.23 -0.48
CA MET A 140 9.03 -1.99 0.23
C MET A 140 10.24 -2.16 1.15
N MET A 141 10.29 -3.25 1.92
CA MET A 141 11.37 -3.51 2.86
C MET A 141 12.69 -3.88 2.15
N GLU A 142 12.64 -4.59 1.01
CA GLU A 142 13.82 -4.83 0.18
C GLU A 142 14.43 -3.53 -0.35
N ASP A 143 13.60 -2.63 -0.86
CA ASP A 143 14.07 -1.34 -1.36
C ASP A 143 14.53 -0.42 -0.21
N TYR A 144 13.90 -0.49 0.97
CA TYR A 144 14.37 0.19 2.18
C TYR A 144 15.78 -0.28 2.59
N VAL A 145 15.99 -1.58 2.69
CA VAL A 145 17.31 -2.15 3.01
C VAL A 145 18.34 -1.77 1.95
N SER A 146 17.97 -1.80 0.68
CA SER A 146 18.86 -1.41 -0.43
C SER A 146 19.26 0.07 -0.36
N ALA A 147 18.35 0.93 0.06
CA ALA A 147 18.59 2.38 0.16
C ALA A 147 19.35 2.79 1.42
N THR A 148 19.10 2.13 2.55
CA THR A 148 19.58 2.56 3.87
C THR A 148 20.64 1.65 4.45
N MET A 149 20.76 0.42 3.98
CA MET A 149 21.58 -0.67 4.55
C MET A 149 21.16 -1.07 5.96
N LEU A 150 19.91 -0.79 6.36
CA LEU A 150 19.35 -1.13 7.66
C LEU A 150 18.32 -2.26 7.53
N THR A 151 18.25 -3.12 8.56
CA THR A 151 17.26 -4.21 8.70
C THR A 151 16.69 -4.16 10.11
N ASP A 152 16.22 -2.99 10.51
CA ASP A 152 15.88 -2.66 11.90
C ASP A 152 14.37 -2.54 12.14
N PHE A 153 13.52 -2.88 11.16
CA PHE A 153 12.09 -2.88 11.35
C PHE A 153 11.54 -4.17 11.94
N ILE A 154 10.60 -4.02 12.88
CA ILE A 154 9.70 -5.05 13.35
C ILE A 154 8.27 -4.65 13.00
N VAL A 155 7.52 -5.60 12.42
CA VAL A 155 6.12 -5.43 12.03
C VAL A 155 5.24 -6.00 13.11
N TYR A 156 4.28 -5.20 13.55
CA TYR A 156 3.26 -5.57 14.51
C TYR A 156 1.93 -5.84 13.82
N GLY A 157 1.14 -6.61 14.52
CA GLY A 157 -0.10 -7.20 14.07
C GLY A 157 -1.15 -6.25 13.57
N THR A 158 -1.93 -6.83 12.76
CA THR A 158 -2.89 -6.17 11.92
C THR A 158 -4.31 -6.58 12.24
N THR A 159 -4.55 -7.62 13.05
CA THR A 159 -5.88 -8.12 13.34
C THR A 159 -6.24 -8.07 14.82
N ASP A 160 -5.81 -9.01 15.65
CA ASP A 160 -6.31 -9.14 17.02
C ASP A 160 -5.23 -9.06 18.11
N THR A 161 -3.98 -8.94 17.74
CA THR A 161 -2.83 -9.09 18.65
C THR A 161 -2.25 -7.77 19.15
N TYR A 162 -3.02 -6.71 19.02
CA TYR A 162 -2.65 -5.40 19.54
C TYR A 162 -2.40 -5.49 21.04
N THR A 163 -1.13 -5.56 21.45
CA THR A 163 -0.78 -5.35 22.84
C THR A 163 -0.60 -3.86 23.08
N ASP A 164 -1.13 -3.35 24.17
CA ASP A 164 -1.19 -1.92 24.56
C ASP A 164 0.16 -1.17 24.54
N ALA A 165 1.27 -1.85 24.26
CA ALA A 165 2.60 -1.29 24.40
C ALA A 165 3.04 -0.33 23.29
N TYR A 166 2.49 -0.42 22.07
CA TYR A 166 3.00 0.35 20.92
C TYR A 166 1.94 1.04 20.05
N SER A 167 0.68 0.80 20.30
CA SER A 167 -0.42 1.39 19.56
C SER A 167 -0.99 2.59 20.29
N HIS A 168 -0.57 3.76 19.85
CA HIS A 168 -1.11 5.01 20.34
C HIS A 168 -2.12 5.64 19.36
N CYS A 169 -2.54 4.89 18.32
CA CYS A 169 -3.62 5.30 17.43
C CYS A 169 -4.91 4.58 17.80
N PRO A 170 -5.76 5.11 18.69
CA PRO A 170 -6.95 4.40 19.18
C PRO A 170 -7.88 3.94 18.06
N GLN A 171 -7.98 4.70 16.97
CA GLN A 171 -8.84 4.35 15.84
C GLN A 171 -8.22 3.31 14.88
N ALA A 172 -6.94 2.96 15.04
CA ALA A 172 -6.32 1.88 14.28
C ALA A 172 -7.02 0.54 14.52
N PHE A 173 -7.58 0.32 15.71
CA PHE A 173 -8.38 -0.86 16.03
C PHE A 173 -9.62 -1.00 15.16
N ALA A 174 -10.24 0.12 14.75
CA ALA A 174 -11.45 0.07 13.94
C ALA A 174 -11.21 -0.57 12.57
N GLU A 175 -10.00 -0.45 12.01
CA GLU A 175 -9.66 -0.95 10.67
C GLU A 175 -8.76 -2.20 10.67
N SER A 176 -8.22 -2.60 11.83
CA SER A 176 -7.28 -3.72 11.93
C SER A 176 -7.84 -5.03 11.38
N LYS A 177 -9.10 -5.35 11.69
CA LYS A 177 -9.76 -6.60 11.26
C LYS A 177 -9.93 -6.74 9.75
N ALA A 178 -9.94 -5.63 9.00
CA ALA A 178 -10.00 -5.67 7.55
C ALA A 178 -8.73 -6.27 6.92
N GLY A 179 -7.61 -6.28 7.67
CA GLY A 179 -6.35 -6.89 7.24
C GLY A 179 -5.54 -6.07 6.22
N GLY A 180 -5.85 -4.78 6.08
CA GLY A 180 -5.10 -3.89 5.19
C GLY A 180 -4.07 -2.99 5.90
N CYS A 181 -3.85 -3.15 7.21
CA CYS A 181 -3.00 -2.28 8.01
C CYS A 181 -1.82 -3.02 8.62
N ILE A 182 -0.72 -2.30 8.82
CA ILE A 182 0.45 -2.75 9.58
C ILE A 182 0.92 -1.63 10.50
N ASP A 183 1.52 -2.01 11.62
CA ASP A 183 2.27 -1.10 12.48
C ASP A 183 3.76 -1.43 12.46
N LEU A 184 4.57 -0.40 12.45
CA LEU A 184 6.02 -0.50 12.40
C LEU A 184 6.64 -0.02 13.72
N ALA A 185 7.64 -0.76 14.21
CA ALA A 185 8.54 -0.29 15.25
C ALA A 185 9.99 -0.60 14.85
N LEU A 186 10.94 -0.09 15.60
CA LEU A 186 12.36 -0.36 15.36
C LEU A 186 12.84 -1.43 16.33
N TYR A 187 13.67 -2.36 15.86
CA TYR A 187 14.32 -3.36 16.67
C TYR A 187 15.83 -3.23 16.52
N THR A 188 16.48 -2.69 17.56
CA THR A 188 17.91 -2.46 17.54
C THR A 188 18.52 -2.75 18.91
N GLY A 189 19.70 -3.37 18.92
CA GLY A 189 20.40 -3.69 20.17
C GLY A 189 19.66 -4.65 21.11
N GLY A 190 18.65 -5.38 20.63
CA GLY A 190 17.81 -6.27 21.45
C GLY A 190 16.60 -5.58 22.10
N GLU A 191 16.35 -4.32 21.74
CA GLU A 191 15.25 -3.51 22.26
C GLU A 191 14.32 -3.07 21.15
N VAL A 192 13.03 -2.97 21.46
CA VAL A 192 12.01 -2.40 20.58
C VAL A 192 11.84 -0.93 20.91
N LEU A 193 11.96 -0.08 19.88
CA LEU A 193 11.84 1.36 19.99
C LEU A 193 10.69 1.85 19.11
N THR A 194 10.09 2.95 19.53
CA THR A 194 9.04 3.62 18.73
C THR A 194 9.61 4.15 17.41
N TYR A 195 8.92 3.89 16.33
CA TYR A 195 9.22 4.48 15.03
C TYR A 195 8.54 5.85 14.91
N ASP A 196 9.30 6.91 14.66
CA ASP A 196 8.81 8.29 14.59
C ASP A 196 8.80 8.89 13.18
N GLY A 197 9.23 8.11 12.19
CA GLY A 197 9.27 8.51 10.77
C GLY A 197 10.39 9.49 10.44
N CYS A 198 11.45 9.53 11.25
CA CYS A 198 12.59 10.43 11.07
C CYS A 198 13.86 9.70 10.63
N ASP A 199 14.91 10.47 10.37
CA ASP A 199 16.25 10.00 9.99
C ASP A 199 16.23 9.04 8.77
N ALA A 200 17.07 8.01 8.78
CA ALA A 200 17.14 7.03 7.69
C ALA A 200 15.83 6.24 7.52
N GLN A 201 15.13 5.98 8.63
CA GLN A 201 13.84 5.28 8.64
C GLN A 201 12.69 6.13 8.08
N GLY A 202 12.86 7.47 8.00
CA GLY A 202 11.94 8.38 7.30
C GLY A 202 11.71 8.01 5.84
N TRP A 203 12.62 7.21 5.26
CA TRP A 203 12.47 6.66 3.91
C TRP A 203 11.12 5.94 3.72
N ILE A 204 10.61 5.22 4.72
CA ILE A 204 9.30 4.55 4.64
C ILE A 204 8.18 5.56 4.44
N VAL A 205 8.12 6.61 5.25
CA VAL A 205 7.09 7.67 5.11
C VAL A 205 7.12 8.34 3.74
N GLU A 206 8.32 8.54 3.20
CA GLU A 206 8.51 9.19 1.89
C GLU A 206 8.19 8.28 0.71
N ASN A 207 8.30 6.96 0.87
CA ASN A 207 8.25 6.02 -0.25
C ASN A 207 7.15 4.97 -0.18
N CYS A 208 6.45 4.78 0.93
CA CYS A 208 5.44 3.72 1.11
C CYS A 208 4.34 3.76 0.03
N TRP A 209 4.00 4.95 -0.48
CA TRP A 209 3.02 5.12 -1.56
C TRP A 209 3.36 4.40 -2.86
N LYS A 210 4.66 4.18 -3.14
CA LYS A 210 5.14 3.45 -4.32
C LYS A 210 4.80 1.95 -4.28
N TYR A 211 4.42 1.48 -3.11
CA TYR A 211 4.08 0.09 -2.80
C TYR A 211 2.62 -0.05 -2.38
N GLY A 212 1.79 0.94 -2.69
CA GLY A 212 0.37 0.90 -2.37
C GLY A 212 0.02 1.20 -0.92
N PHE A 213 0.99 1.57 -0.08
CA PHE A 213 0.74 1.97 1.30
C PHE A 213 0.65 3.48 1.45
N VAL A 214 -0.11 3.93 2.42
CA VAL A 214 -0.13 5.32 2.88
C VAL A 214 0.07 5.39 4.38
N VAL A 215 0.70 6.46 4.87
CA VAL A 215 0.63 6.78 6.29
C VAL A 215 -0.84 7.12 6.58
N ARG A 216 -1.51 6.28 7.35
CA ARG A 216 -2.98 6.41 7.56
C ARG A 216 -3.36 7.72 8.23
N TYR A 217 -2.54 8.19 9.16
CA TYR A 217 -2.73 9.42 9.90
C TYR A 217 -1.54 10.37 9.68
N PRO A 218 -1.49 11.06 8.51
CA PRO A 218 -0.34 11.87 8.14
C PRO A 218 -0.34 13.22 8.87
N LYS A 219 0.83 13.88 8.90
CA LYS A 219 1.00 15.21 9.50
C LYS A 219 0.02 16.24 8.92
N ASN A 220 -0.48 17.12 9.79
CA ASN A 220 -1.36 18.23 9.44
C ASN A 220 -2.73 17.80 8.85
N LYS A 221 -3.18 16.60 9.18
CA LYS A 221 -4.48 16.06 8.75
C LYS A 221 -5.37 15.64 9.93
N GLU A 222 -5.01 16.01 11.16
CA GLU A 222 -5.69 15.64 12.41
C GLU A 222 -7.16 16.09 12.40
N ASN A 223 -7.45 17.23 11.77
CA ASN A 223 -8.82 17.75 11.61
C ASN A 223 -9.68 16.95 10.62
N LYS A 224 -9.06 16.13 9.77
CA LYS A 224 -9.74 15.26 8.79
C LYS A 224 -9.82 13.84 9.28
N THR A 225 -8.73 13.31 9.81
CA THR A 225 -8.63 11.92 10.26
C THR A 225 -9.16 11.70 11.67
N GLY A 226 -9.21 12.78 12.49
CA GLY A 226 -9.54 12.69 13.91
C GLY A 226 -8.41 12.11 14.78
N ASN A 227 -7.25 11.82 14.19
CA ASN A 227 -6.09 11.24 14.88
C ASN A 227 -4.85 12.11 14.72
N GLU A 228 -3.97 12.04 15.72
CA GLU A 228 -2.63 12.63 15.66
C GLU A 228 -1.77 11.91 14.60
N TYR A 229 -0.64 12.51 14.28
CA TYR A 229 0.33 11.91 13.35
C TYR A 229 0.86 10.58 13.87
N CYS A 230 0.67 9.51 13.08
CA CYS A 230 1.11 8.16 13.39
C CYS A 230 1.93 7.59 12.21
N PRO A 231 3.25 7.86 12.11
CA PRO A 231 4.08 7.40 10.99
C PRO A 231 4.23 5.88 10.94
N TRP A 232 4.05 5.22 12.06
CA TRP A 232 4.14 3.76 12.18
C TRP A 232 2.91 3.03 11.65
N HIS A 233 1.76 3.68 11.56
CA HIS A 233 0.52 3.05 11.12
C HIS A 233 0.31 3.26 9.62
N LEU A 234 0.56 2.19 8.85
CA LEU A 234 0.42 2.19 7.41
C LEU A 234 -0.84 1.43 6.98
N ARG A 235 -1.55 1.99 6.01
CA ARG A 235 -2.71 1.37 5.37
C ARG A 235 -2.40 1.06 3.91
N TYR A 236 -2.64 -0.18 3.51
CA TYR A 236 -2.63 -0.56 2.09
C TYR A 236 -3.93 -0.13 1.43
N VAL A 237 -3.81 0.63 0.36
CA VAL A 237 -4.93 1.14 -0.45
C VAL A 237 -4.76 0.81 -1.93
N GLY A 238 -3.70 0.07 -2.28
CA GLY A 238 -3.33 -0.24 -3.66
C GLY A 238 -2.51 0.86 -4.33
N ASP A 239 -1.71 0.47 -5.30
CA ASP A 239 -0.68 1.33 -5.93
C ASP A 239 -1.25 2.61 -6.53
N ILE A 240 -2.37 2.49 -7.24
CA ILE A 240 -2.99 3.61 -7.97
C ILE A 240 -3.52 4.65 -7.00
N HIS A 241 -4.25 4.20 -5.98
CA HIS A 241 -4.85 5.08 -4.98
C HIS A 241 -3.77 5.75 -4.12
N ALA A 242 -2.76 4.99 -3.68
CA ALA A 242 -1.63 5.53 -2.92
C ALA A 242 -0.86 6.58 -3.73
N ALA A 243 -0.63 6.35 -5.03
CA ALA A 243 0.03 7.31 -5.91
C ALA A 243 -0.77 8.60 -6.06
N ILE A 244 -2.10 8.52 -6.24
CA ILE A 244 -2.96 9.71 -6.35
C ILE A 244 -2.97 10.48 -5.02
N MET A 245 -3.16 9.77 -3.90
CA MET A 245 -3.17 10.39 -2.56
C MET A 245 -1.86 11.11 -2.29
N ASN A 246 -0.72 10.48 -2.57
CA ASN A 246 0.59 11.11 -2.40
C ASN A 246 0.77 12.32 -3.31
N HIS A 247 0.42 12.21 -4.60
CA HIS A 247 0.53 13.31 -5.56
C HIS A 247 -0.30 14.54 -5.16
N LYS A 248 -1.50 14.31 -4.64
CA LYS A 248 -2.43 15.37 -4.23
C LYS A 248 -2.23 15.81 -2.77
N GLY A 249 -1.40 15.13 -1.98
CA GLY A 249 -1.20 15.41 -0.57
C GLY A 249 -2.46 15.18 0.28
N MET A 250 -3.25 14.15 -0.05
CA MET A 250 -4.53 13.82 0.60
C MET A 250 -4.37 12.69 1.60
N CYS A 251 -5.08 12.76 2.74
CA CYS A 251 -5.37 11.59 3.56
C CYS A 251 -6.54 10.79 2.96
N LEU A 252 -6.83 9.61 3.50
CA LEU A 252 -7.86 8.73 2.94
C LEU A 252 -9.26 9.40 2.94
N GLU A 253 -9.60 10.12 3.98
CA GLU A 253 -10.86 10.86 4.10
C GLU A 253 -11.02 11.92 2.99
N GLU A 254 -9.97 12.72 2.76
CA GLU A 254 -9.97 13.74 1.70
C GLU A 254 -9.99 13.11 0.31
N TYR A 255 -9.36 11.95 0.15
CA TYR A 255 -9.34 11.22 -1.11
C TYR A 255 -10.72 10.67 -1.46
N ILE A 256 -11.44 10.09 -0.51
CA ILE A 256 -12.83 9.65 -0.73
C ILE A 256 -13.73 10.85 -1.08
N GLU A 257 -13.63 11.95 -0.33
CA GLU A 257 -14.36 13.20 -0.65
C GLU A 257 -14.02 13.73 -2.05
N PHE A 258 -12.76 13.65 -2.45
CA PHE A 258 -12.32 14.03 -3.80
C PHE A 258 -12.94 13.15 -4.89
N LEU A 259 -13.10 11.85 -4.66
CA LEU A 259 -13.67 10.93 -5.65
C LEU A 259 -15.18 11.06 -5.81
N GLU A 260 -15.92 11.62 -4.84
CA GLU A 260 -17.38 11.79 -4.91
C GLU A 260 -17.85 12.60 -6.12
N GLN A 261 -17.02 13.48 -6.69
CA GLN A 261 -17.37 14.31 -7.84
C GLN A 261 -17.29 13.57 -9.18
N TYR A 262 -16.68 12.38 -9.24
CA TYR A 262 -16.46 11.64 -10.46
C TYR A 262 -17.48 10.52 -10.61
N THR A 263 -18.23 10.56 -11.71
CA THR A 263 -19.27 9.57 -12.01
C THR A 263 -18.81 8.60 -13.11
N PHE A 264 -19.61 7.61 -13.39
CA PHE A 264 -19.37 6.69 -14.51
C PHE A 264 -19.28 7.43 -15.84
N GLU A 265 -20.10 8.47 -16.05
CA GLU A 265 -20.14 9.29 -17.26
C GLU A 265 -18.94 10.25 -17.35
N GLU A 266 -18.42 10.71 -16.21
CA GLU A 266 -17.30 11.64 -16.11
C GLU A 266 -16.26 11.11 -15.09
N PRO A 267 -15.54 10.02 -15.42
CA PRO A 267 -14.60 9.40 -14.50
C PRO A 267 -13.32 10.22 -14.35
N TYR A 268 -12.71 10.12 -13.17
CA TYR A 268 -11.35 10.60 -12.97
C TYR A 268 -10.36 9.76 -13.79
N SER A 269 -9.62 10.40 -14.68
CA SER A 269 -8.58 9.74 -15.46
C SER A 269 -7.23 9.97 -14.85
N PHE A 270 -6.50 8.89 -14.60
CA PHE A 270 -5.18 8.91 -14.02
C PHE A 270 -4.25 7.96 -14.77
N SER A 271 -3.01 8.38 -15.01
CA SER A 271 -2.02 7.52 -15.66
C SER A 271 -0.91 7.18 -14.64
N PHE A 272 -0.70 5.90 -14.46
CA PHE A 272 0.33 5.37 -13.57
C PHE A 272 1.13 4.29 -14.31
N ASN A 273 2.45 4.39 -14.31
CA ASN A 273 3.34 3.46 -15.02
C ASN A 273 2.98 3.28 -16.52
N ASN A 274 2.59 4.36 -17.19
CA ASN A 274 2.12 4.39 -18.59
C ASN A 274 0.83 3.61 -18.84
N ILE A 275 0.08 3.27 -17.81
CA ILE A 275 -1.24 2.66 -17.91
C ILE A 275 -2.27 3.71 -17.50
N ALA A 276 -3.30 3.88 -18.33
CA ALA A 276 -4.39 4.80 -18.04
C ALA A 276 -5.50 4.09 -17.26
N TYR A 277 -5.96 4.73 -16.20
CA TYR A 277 -7.05 4.25 -15.35
C TYR A 277 -8.21 5.24 -15.38
N GLN A 278 -9.39 4.71 -15.11
CA GLN A 278 -10.61 5.46 -14.86
C GLN A 278 -11.13 5.09 -13.48
N ILE A 279 -11.45 6.11 -12.68
CA ILE A 279 -11.97 5.94 -11.34
C ILE A 279 -13.27 6.71 -11.24
N TYR A 280 -14.33 6.08 -10.78
CA TYR A 280 -15.64 6.70 -10.60
C TYR A 280 -16.37 6.17 -9.38
N THR A 281 -17.25 6.99 -8.85
CA THR A 281 -18.02 6.72 -7.64
C THR A 281 -19.48 6.53 -7.98
N VAL A 282 -20.11 5.54 -7.38
CA VAL A 282 -21.53 5.24 -7.55
C VAL A 282 -22.22 5.26 -6.18
N PRO A 283 -23.07 6.27 -5.90
CA PRO A 283 -23.80 6.35 -4.64
C PRO A 283 -24.81 5.20 -4.48
N CYS A 284 -24.81 4.54 -3.32
CA CYS A 284 -25.73 3.47 -2.97
C CYS A 284 -26.96 4.06 -2.25
N SER A 285 -28.08 4.21 -2.95
CA SER A 285 -29.30 4.81 -2.40
C SER A 285 -30.34 3.80 -1.92
N GLY A 286 -30.11 2.50 -2.13
CA GLY A 286 -31.05 1.41 -1.78
C GLY A 286 -30.34 0.25 -1.08
N ASP A 287 -31.03 -0.89 -0.94
CA ASP A 287 -30.45 -2.11 -0.40
C ASP A 287 -29.51 -2.80 -1.40
N THR A 288 -29.75 -2.58 -2.70
CA THR A 288 -28.90 -3.00 -3.81
C THR A 288 -28.69 -1.85 -4.77
N ILE A 289 -27.59 -1.90 -5.51
CA ILE A 289 -27.23 -0.96 -6.56
C ILE A 289 -26.63 -1.70 -7.75
N THR A 290 -27.04 -1.30 -8.95
CA THR A 290 -26.41 -1.77 -10.19
C THR A 290 -25.35 -0.78 -10.63
N ILE A 291 -24.15 -1.25 -10.87
CA ILE A 291 -23.03 -0.45 -11.35
C ILE A 291 -22.58 -0.96 -12.73
N ASN A 292 -22.03 -0.07 -13.54
CA ASN A 292 -21.40 -0.45 -14.81
C ASN A 292 -19.92 -0.76 -14.54
N VAL A 293 -19.44 -1.92 -14.98
CA VAL A 293 -18.03 -2.32 -14.90
C VAL A 293 -17.55 -2.75 -16.29
N PRO A 294 -16.26 -2.66 -16.60
CA PRO A 294 -15.76 -3.15 -17.89
C PRO A 294 -16.15 -4.61 -18.16
N SER A 295 -16.62 -4.89 -19.37
CA SER A 295 -16.95 -6.28 -19.79
C SER A 295 -15.70 -7.11 -20.02
N SER A 296 -14.55 -6.48 -20.19
CA SER A 296 -13.24 -7.12 -20.36
C SER A 296 -12.17 -6.23 -19.75
N GLY A 297 -11.08 -6.85 -19.31
CA GLY A 297 -10.02 -6.17 -18.57
C GLY A 297 -10.26 -6.21 -17.07
N ASP A 298 -9.27 -5.72 -16.34
CA ASP A 298 -9.27 -5.78 -14.89
C ASP A 298 -9.88 -4.51 -14.28
N TYR A 299 -10.65 -4.69 -13.25
CA TYR A 299 -11.22 -3.62 -12.45
C TYR A 299 -11.28 -4.04 -10.98
N GLU A 300 -11.33 -3.05 -10.12
CA GLU A 300 -11.50 -3.21 -8.68
C GLU A 300 -12.75 -2.43 -8.24
N ILE A 301 -13.45 -2.97 -7.27
CA ILE A 301 -14.58 -2.30 -6.61
C ILE A 301 -14.28 -2.25 -5.12
N SER A 302 -14.39 -1.06 -4.54
CA SER A 302 -14.32 -0.85 -3.10
C SER A 302 -15.54 -0.08 -2.61
N GLY A 303 -16.14 -0.49 -1.52
CA GLY A 303 -17.01 0.39 -0.75
C GLY A 303 -16.17 1.45 -0.01
N ASP A 304 -16.80 2.58 0.33
CA ASP A 304 -16.20 3.64 1.15
C ASP A 304 -16.58 3.51 2.65
N ASN A 305 -17.38 2.50 2.99
CA ASN A 305 -18.02 2.32 4.29
C ASN A 305 -18.89 3.51 4.73
N ARG A 306 -19.26 4.39 3.82
CA ARG A 306 -20.17 5.54 4.04
C ARG A 306 -21.48 5.32 3.27
N ASN A 307 -21.46 5.55 1.97
CA ASN A 307 -22.64 5.48 1.13
C ASN A 307 -22.36 5.23 -0.36
N SER A 308 -21.13 4.93 -0.75
CA SER A 308 -20.77 4.83 -2.16
C SER A 308 -19.81 3.67 -2.45
N PHE A 309 -19.87 3.20 -3.68
CA PHE A 309 -18.88 2.30 -4.25
C PHE A 309 -17.94 3.08 -5.18
N ILE A 310 -16.67 2.72 -5.15
CA ILE A 310 -15.62 3.27 -5.99
C ILE A 310 -15.18 2.17 -6.93
N VAL A 311 -15.20 2.44 -8.22
CA VAL A 311 -14.73 1.53 -9.26
C VAL A 311 -13.45 2.08 -9.84
N THR A 312 -12.41 1.27 -9.87
CA THR A 312 -11.13 1.56 -10.50
C THR A 312 -10.91 0.58 -11.61
N ALA A 313 -10.76 1.06 -12.83
CA ALA A 313 -10.66 0.22 -14.02
C ALA A 313 -9.58 0.71 -14.96
N LEU A 314 -9.08 -0.18 -15.79
CA LEU A 314 -8.28 0.23 -16.94
C LEU A 314 -9.14 1.07 -17.89
N LYS A 315 -8.55 2.13 -18.43
CA LYS A 315 -9.20 2.91 -19.47
C LYS A 315 -9.24 2.09 -20.77
N ILE A 316 -10.44 1.77 -21.20
CA ILE A 316 -10.72 1.04 -22.44
C ILE A 316 -10.54 1.96 -23.65
#